data_53d9d363ff866754c70f62e8c1b3373a
#
_entry.id   53d9d363ff866754c70f62e8c1b3373a
#
_cell.length_a   1.000
_cell.length_b   1.000
_cell.length_c   1.000
_cell.angle_alpha   90.00
_cell.angle_beta   90.00
_cell.angle_gamma   90.00
#
_symmetry.space_group_name_H-M   'P 1'
#
loop_
_entity.id
_entity.type
_entity.pdbx_description
1 polymer ?
#
loop_
_entity_poly.entity_id
_entity_poly.type
_entity_poly.pdbx_seq_one_letter_code
_entity_poly.pdbx_strand_id
1 'polypeptide(L)'
;MKAFVLSVILCWIVYMPVMSNGKVQVGADRLEEWLADLDGCRVALAVNQTSLLSASSVHLVDTLLARGINVVALFAPEHGLRGTADAGEILSDSRDARTGLPIYSLYGMNKKPSDRQLKDIDVLIFDIQDVGARFYTYISTMYYLMQGCAEQGVSMWVLDRPNPCDYVDGPVLEDSLRSFVGILPLPVLHGLTVGELACMIKGEDWGSTARLDLTVIPLLGWRHGDRYSLPVKPSPNLPNDTAIRFYPSLCFFEATRVSVGRGSYMPFQVVGYPDSTYGTFLFKPVSLPGYDKNPLQCGKLCYGIDLRDSVPPEGLSLKYLLQFFHRSGKGAEFFSSPSFFDNLMGSSRLRHEIIDGKSEADIRVSWQKDLAAYKELRNKYLLYPDDRR
;
A
#
# COMPACT_ATOMS: atom_id res chain seq x y z
N MET A 1 28.67 44.49 22.76
CA MET A 1 27.29 44.02 22.97
C MET A 1 26.58 44.05 21.61
N LYS A 2 26.47 42.94 20.94
CA LYS A 2 25.70 42.81 19.69
C LYS A 2 24.40 42.08 20.02
N ALA A 3 23.28 42.76 19.86
CA ALA A 3 21.95 42.19 20.07
C ALA A 3 21.61 41.28 18.88
N PHE A 4 21.32 40.01 19.17
CA PHE A 4 20.72 39.06 18.23
C PHE A 4 19.20 39.30 18.19
N VAL A 5 18.72 39.75 17.04
CA VAL A 5 17.28 39.83 16.77
C VAL A 5 16.83 38.49 16.24
N LEU A 6 16.06 37.77 17.06
CA LEU A 6 15.43 36.52 16.68
C LEU A 6 14.17 36.83 15.86
N SER A 7 14.22 36.68 14.53
CA SER A 7 13.03 36.77 13.67
C SER A 7 12.23 35.49 13.76
N VAL A 8 11.11 35.54 14.48
CA VAL A 8 10.09 34.50 14.48
C VAL A 8 9.23 34.71 13.24
N ILE A 9 9.41 33.86 12.22
CA ILE A 9 8.51 33.83 11.07
C ILE A 9 7.25 33.08 11.50
N LEU A 10 6.19 33.84 11.77
CA LEU A 10 4.85 33.31 12.05
C LEU A 10 4.19 32.99 10.71
N CYS A 11 4.22 31.70 10.32
CA CYS A 11 3.45 31.23 9.16
C CYS A 11 1.96 31.23 9.50
N TRP A 12 1.23 32.22 9.02
CA TRP A 12 -0.21 32.24 9.08
C TRP A 12 -0.79 31.25 8.04
N ILE A 13 -1.17 30.04 8.49
CA ILE A 13 -1.98 29.15 7.68
C ILE A 13 -3.38 29.73 7.67
N VAL A 14 -3.78 30.34 6.56
CA VAL A 14 -5.16 30.78 6.33
C VAL A 14 -5.98 29.50 6.08
N TYR A 15 -6.70 29.05 7.09
CA TYR A 15 -7.66 27.94 6.99
C TYR A 15 -8.88 28.46 6.19
N MET A 16 -8.89 28.23 4.88
CA MET A 16 -10.11 28.37 4.10
C MET A 16 -10.90 27.05 4.20
N PRO A 17 -12.15 27.07 4.69
CA PRO A 17 -13.01 25.91 4.61
C PRO A 17 -13.35 25.65 3.13
N VAL A 18 -12.69 24.70 2.50
CA VAL A 18 -13.06 24.23 1.17
C VAL A 18 -14.30 23.37 1.34
N MET A 19 -15.46 23.89 0.96
CA MET A 19 -16.67 23.09 0.78
C MET A 19 -16.42 22.08 -0.36
N SER A 20 -16.17 20.82 -0.02
CA SER A 20 -15.89 19.77 -0.97
C SER A 20 -17.16 19.34 -1.70
N ASN A 21 -17.43 19.97 -2.85
CA ASN A 21 -18.26 19.41 -3.92
C ASN A 21 -17.44 19.25 -5.20
N GLY A 22 -16.11 19.29 -5.11
CA GLY A 22 -15.19 19.14 -6.23
C GLY A 22 -14.67 17.70 -6.37
N LYS A 23 -14.40 17.28 -7.60
CA LYS A 23 -13.71 16.02 -7.90
C LYS A 23 -12.34 16.01 -7.19
N VAL A 24 -12.01 14.90 -6.49
CA VAL A 24 -10.69 14.74 -5.84
C VAL A 24 -9.59 14.90 -6.88
N GLN A 25 -8.60 15.75 -6.57
CA GLN A 25 -7.38 15.89 -7.36
C GLN A 25 -6.22 15.25 -6.61
N VAL A 26 -5.52 14.34 -7.28
CA VAL A 26 -4.31 13.71 -6.72
C VAL A 26 -3.10 14.65 -6.86
N GLY A 27 -2.04 14.45 -6.09
CA GLY A 27 -0.84 15.28 -6.16
C GLY A 27 -0.28 15.41 -7.58
N ALA A 28 -0.34 14.33 -8.36
CA ALA A 28 0.07 14.32 -9.77
C ALA A 28 -0.74 15.27 -10.67
N ASP A 29 -2.01 15.53 -10.36
CA ASP A 29 -2.85 16.44 -11.16
C ASP A 29 -2.49 17.92 -10.99
N ARG A 30 -1.74 18.26 -9.95
CA ARG A 30 -1.40 19.64 -9.57
C ARG A 30 -0.10 20.13 -10.20
N LEU A 31 0.19 19.72 -11.42
CA LEU A 31 1.44 19.99 -12.14
C LEU A 31 1.88 21.45 -12.11
N GLU A 32 0.95 22.39 -12.32
CA GLU A 32 1.26 23.82 -12.41
C GLU A 32 1.76 24.41 -11.08
N GLU A 33 1.59 23.69 -9.96
CA GLU A 33 2.02 24.17 -8.66
C GLU A 33 3.46 23.73 -8.30
N TRP A 34 3.96 22.67 -8.93
CA TRP A 34 5.24 22.07 -8.53
C TRP A 34 6.20 21.80 -9.70
N LEU A 35 5.73 21.83 -10.94
CA LEU A 35 6.56 21.46 -12.10
C LEU A 35 7.75 22.39 -12.30
N ALA A 36 7.58 23.71 -12.03
CA ALA A 36 8.65 24.68 -12.20
C ALA A 36 9.84 24.46 -11.23
N ASP A 37 9.60 23.85 -10.09
CA ASP A 37 10.64 23.57 -9.10
C ASP A 37 11.59 22.44 -9.54
N LEU A 38 11.23 21.71 -10.62
CA LEU A 38 12.07 20.68 -11.23
C LEU A 38 12.96 21.19 -12.37
N ASP A 39 12.91 22.48 -12.69
CA ASP A 39 13.71 23.02 -13.77
C ASP A 39 15.21 22.85 -13.50
N GLY A 40 15.92 22.29 -14.48
CA GLY A 40 17.34 21.96 -14.36
C GLY A 40 17.68 20.73 -13.50
N CYS A 41 16.71 20.11 -12.80
CA CYS A 41 16.94 18.93 -11.97
C CYS A 41 17.03 17.64 -12.81
N ARG A 42 17.87 16.70 -12.35
CA ARG A 42 17.88 15.31 -12.83
C ARG A 42 16.84 14.54 -12.01
N VAL A 43 15.74 14.17 -12.62
CA VAL A 43 14.57 13.61 -11.95
C VAL A 43 14.51 12.10 -12.16
N ALA A 44 14.33 11.35 -11.07
CA ALA A 44 13.95 9.94 -11.12
C ALA A 44 12.50 9.77 -10.66
N LEU A 45 11.82 8.74 -11.16
CA LEU A 45 10.43 8.46 -10.84
C LEU A 45 10.25 7.06 -10.29
N ALA A 46 9.66 6.93 -9.11
CA ALA A 46 9.15 5.67 -8.59
C ALA A 46 7.66 5.58 -8.95
N VAL A 47 7.35 4.76 -9.95
CA VAL A 47 6.05 4.75 -10.64
C VAL A 47 5.63 3.34 -11.08
N ASN A 48 4.32 3.17 -11.30
CA ASN A 48 3.75 1.98 -11.92
C ASN A 48 2.52 2.37 -12.78
N GLN A 49 1.71 1.39 -13.19
CA GLN A 49 0.51 1.59 -14.01
C GLN A 49 -0.52 2.56 -13.39
N THR A 50 -0.44 2.83 -12.09
CA THR A 50 -1.38 3.74 -11.40
C THR A 50 -0.96 5.20 -11.47
N SER A 51 0.24 5.49 -11.94
CA SER A 51 0.84 6.83 -12.00
C SER A 51 0.28 7.63 -13.18
N LEU A 52 -1.06 7.78 -13.19
CA LEU A 52 -1.79 8.48 -14.23
C LEU A 52 -2.33 9.82 -13.71
N LEU A 53 -2.37 10.82 -14.60
CA LEU A 53 -3.13 12.05 -14.37
C LEU A 53 -4.62 11.76 -14.54
N SER A 54 -5.45 12.18 -13.59
CA SER A 54 -6.88 11.83 -13.55
C SER A 54 -7.69 12.36 -14.73
N ALA A 55 -7.34 13.54 -15.24
CA ALA A 55 -8.09 14.17 -16.31
C ALA A 55 -7.79 13.59 -17.70
N SER A 56 -6.51 13.22 -17.96
CA SER A 56 -6.05 12.79 -19.29
C SER A 56 -5.83 11.30 -19.39
N SER A 57 -5.71 10.58 -18.25
CA SER A 57 -5.23 9.19 -18.16
C SER A 57 -3.84 8.99 -18.80
N VAL A 58 -3.07 10.07 -18.94
CA VAL A 58 -1.69 10.02 -19.43
C VAL A 58 -0.77 9.68 -18.26
N HIS A 59 0.23 8.83 -18.51
CA HIS A 59 1.18 8.43 -17.48
C HIS A 59 2.11 9.59 -17.11
N LEU A 60 2.43 9.73 -15.82
CA LEU A 60 3.27 10.82 -15.30
C LEU A 60 4.62 10.91 -16.02
N VAL A 61 5.27 9.77 -16.32
CA VAL A 61 6.54 9.73 -17.09
C VAL A 61 6.39 10.45 -18.42
N ASP A 62 5.34 10.12 -19.17
CA ASP A 62 5.10 10.72 -20.50
C ASP A 62 4.79 12.21 -20.39
N THR A 63 4.05 12.59 -19.35
CA THR A 63 3.71 14.00 -19.09
C THR A 63 4.96 14.82 -18.79
N LEU A 64 5.83 14.35 -17.89
CA LEU A 64 7.04 15.07 -17.52
C LEU A 64 8.03 15.20 -18.69
N LEU A 65 8.20 14.13 -19.46
CA LEU A 65 9.01 14.17 -20.68
C LEU A 65 8.46 15.16 -21.73
N ALA A 66 7.14 15.15 -21.93
CA ALA A 66 6.49 16.10 -22.86
C ALA A 66 6.60 17.57 -22.39
N ARG A 67 6.74 17.80 -21.10
CA ARG A 67 6.98 19.13 -20.49
C ARG A 67 8.46 19.51 -20.44
N GLY A 68 9.36 18.68 -20.97
CA GLY A 68 10.80 18.97 -21.06
C GLY A 68 11.59 18.70 -19.77
N ILE A 69 11.00 18.02 -18.78
CA ILE A 69 11.70 17.64 -17.55
C ILE A 69 12.76 16.56 -17.87
N ASN A 70 13.95 16.73 -17.31
CA ASN A 70 15.06 15.81 -17.48
C ASN A 70 14.88 14.55 -16.61
N VAL A 71 14.02 13.63 -17.06
CA VAL A 71 13.83 12.33 -16.43
C VAL A 71 15.00 11.42 -16.78
N VAL A 72 15.74 10.91 -15.78
CA VAL A 72 16.97 10.14 -15.98
C VAL A 72 16.83 8.65 -15.63
N ALA A 73 15.88 8.28 -14.76
CA ALA A 73 15.67 6.89 -14.34
C ALA A 73 14.25 6.64 -13.85
N LEU A 74 13.83 5.37 -13.93
CA LEU A 74 12.58 4.87 -13.38
C LEU A 74 12.86 3.78 -12.34
N PHE A 75 12.13 3.80 -11.23
CA PHE A 75 12.12 2.76 -10.21
C PHE A 75 10.74 2.09 -10.22
N ALA A 76 10.73 0.77 -10.39
CA ALA A 76 9.50 0.00 -10.47
C ALA A 76 9.32 -0.89 -9.24
N PRO A 77 8.14 -0.85 -8.56
CA PRO A 77 7.82 -1.75 -7.46
C PRO A 77 7.46 -3.15 -7.97
N GLU A 78 6.94 -4.00 -7.09
CA GLU A 78 6.29 -5.26 -7.46
C GLU A 78 5.30 -5.05 -8.61
N HIS A 79 5.15 -6.01 -9.49
CA HIS A 79 4.39 -5.98 -10.75
C HIS A 79 5.01 -5.11 -11.86
N GLY A 80 6.10 -4.38 -11.60
CA GLY A 80 6.83 -3.60 -12.60
C GLY A 80 6.13 -2.31 -13.04
N LEU A 81 6.77 -1.59 -13.95
CA LEU A 81 6.31 -0.28 -14.43
C LEU A 81 4.90 -0.32 -15.06
N ARG A 82 4.54 -1.40 -15.76
CA ARG A 82 3.26 -1.52 -16.47
C ARG A 82 2.22 -2.35 -15.71
N GLY A 83 2.57 -2.86 -14.50
CA GLY A 83 1.66 -3.63 -13.66
C GLY A 83 1.20 -4.95 -14.27
N THR A 84 2.02 -5.58 -15.10
CA THR A 84 1.67 -6.79 -15.86
C THR A 84 2.36 -8.05 -15.35
N ALA A 85 3.36 -7.93 -14.47
CA ALA A 85 4.04 -9.07 -13.88
C ALA A 85 3.15 -9.75 -12.83
N ASP A 86 3.29 -11.08 -12.71
CA ASP A 86 2.56 -11.87 -11.72
C ASP A 86 2.93 -11.47 -10.28
N ALA A 87 2.07 -11.80 -9.33
CA ALA A 87 2.37 -11.61 -7.91
C ALA A 87 3.62 -12.43 -7.54
N GLY A 88 4.60 -11.78 -6.89
CA GLY A 88 5.86 -12.42 -6.51
C GLY A 88 6.85 -12.62 -7.65
N GLU A 89 6.57 -12.22 -8.87
CA GLU A 89 7.50 -12.36 -10.01
C GLU A 89 8.69 -11.39 -9.87
N ILE A 90 9.89 -11.94 -9.88
CA ILE A 90 11.13 -11.14 -9.80
C ILE A 90 11.45 -10.59 -11.17
N LEU A 91 11.45 -9.28 -11.29
CA LEU A 91 11.87 -8.56 -12.49
C LEU A 91 13.31 -8.06 -12.34
N SER A 92 14.11 -8.23 -13.36
CA SER A 92 15.44 -7.63 -13.45
C SER A 92 15.37 -6.18 -13.95
N ASP A 93 16.46 -5.44 -13.72
CA ASP A 93 16.65 -4.12 -14.31
C ASP A 93 16.54 -4.21 -15.84
N SER A 94 15.94 -3.20 -16.44
CA SER A 94 15.62 -3.18 -17.87
C SER A 94 15.61 -1.75 -18.43
N ARG A 95 15.13 -1.57 -19.64
CA ARG A 95 14.84 -0.26 -20.22
C ARG A 95 13.37 -0.18 -20.64
N ASP A 96 12.77 0.96 -20.39
CA ASP A 96 11.42 1.22 -20.92
C ASP A 96 11.46 1.29 -22.46
N ALA A 97 10.72 0.41 -23.11
CA ALA A 97 10.72 0.32 -24.59
C ALA A 97 10.23 1.60 -25.27
N ARG A 98 9.43 2.41 -24.58
CA ARG A 98 8.83 3.63 -25.13
C ARG A 98 9.76 4.83 -25.02
N THR A 99 10.44 4.98 -23.89
CA THR A 99 11.26 6.16 -23.58
C THR A 99 12.76 5.90 -23.63
N GLY A 100 13.19 4.64 -23.63
CA GLY A 100 14.60 4.24 -23.53
C GLY A 100 15.20 4.42 -22.13
N LEU A 101 14.45 4.95 -21.16
CA LEU A 101 14.93 5.20 -19.80
C LEU A 101 15.26 3.89 -19.07
N PRO A 102 16.31 3.86 -18.23
CA PRO A 102 16.61 2.72 -17.39
C PRO A 102 15.48 2.53 -16.37
N ILE A 103 15.06 1.27 -16.17
CA ILE A 103 14.12 0.84 -15.14
C ILE A 103 14.88 -0.01 -14.13
N TYR A 104 14.89 0.41 -12.88
CA TYR A 104 15.44 -0.32 -11.74
C TYR A 104 14.32 -1.02 -10.98
N SER A 105 14.42 -2.35 -10.82
CA SER A 105 13.45 -3.13 -10.06
C SER A 105 13.74 -3.03 -8.57
N LEU A 106 12.74 -2.64 -7.78
CA LEU A 106 12.79 -2.59 -6.31
C LEU A 106 12.02 -3.77 -5.68
N TYR A 107 11.98 -4.90 -6.37
CA TYR A 107 11.33 -6.12 -5.88
C TYR A 107 12.25 -7.34 -6.00
N GLY A 108 12.11 -8.29 -5.07
CA GLY A 108 12.94 -9.48 -5.01
C GLY A 108 14.21 -9.27 -4.18
N MET A 109 15.39 -9.42 -4.76
CA MET A 109 16.66 -9.33 -4.02
C MET A 109 17.04 -7.88 -3.67
N ASN A 110 16.76 -6.93 -4.55
CA ASN A 110 17.12 -5.52 -4.39
C ASN A 110 15.87 -4.70 -4.07
N LYS A 111 15.55 -4.56 -2.78
CA LYS A 111 14.38 -3.80 -2.32
C LYS A 111 14.69 -2.32 -2.09
N LYS A 112 15.95 -2.01 -1.78
CA LYS A 112 16.46 -0.66 -1.58
C LYS A 112 17.32 -0.25 -2.77
N PRO A 113 17.18 0.98 -3.29
CA PRO A 113 18.06 1.45 -4.35
C PRO A 113 19.50 1.49 -3.86
N SER A 114 20.44 1.09 -4.72
CA SER A 114 21.87 1.21 -4.44
C SER A 114 22.35 2.65 -4.63
N ASP A 115 23.47 2.99 -4.00
CA ASP A 115 24.12 4.29 -4.15
C ASP A 115 24.37 4.64 -5.61
N ARG A 116 24.76 3.63 -6.43
CA ARG A 116 24.98 3.80 -7.87
C ARG A 116 23.70 4.18 -8.62
N GLN A 117 22.55 3.66 -8.23
CA GLN A 117 21.25 3.95 -8.87
C GLN A 117 20.73 5.34 -8.49
N LEU A 118 21.11 5.86 -7.32
CA LEU A 118 20.75 7.20 -6.85
C LEU A 118 21.78 8.26 -7.22
N LYS A 119 22.98 7.83 -7.64
CA LYS A 119 24.01 8.77 -8.09
C LYS A 119 23.47 9.60 -9.26
N ASP A 120 23.79 10.87 -9.27
CA ASP A 120 23.36 11.78 -10.32
C ASP A 120 21.84 12.02 -10.43
N ILE A 121 21.09 11.80 -9.34
CA ILE A 121 19.68 12.16 -9.18
C ILE A 121 19.60 13.32 -8.19
N ASP A 122 18.88 14.37 -8.56
CA ASP A 122 18.65 15.52 -7.69
C ASP A 122 17.32 15.35 -6.93
N VAL A 123 16.28 14.88 -7.65
CA VAL A 123 14.93 14.66 -7.09
C VAL A 123 14.41 13.28 -7.50
N LEU A 124 13.91 12.53 -6.51
CA LEU A 124 13.15 11.30 -6.74
C LEU A 124 11.69 11.53 -6.42
N ILE A 125 10.81 11.35 -7.40
CA ILE A 125 9.35 11.50 -7.25
C ILE A 125 8.72 10.13 -7.06
N PHE A 126 7.96 9.95 -5.98
CA PHE A 126 7.13 8.77 -5.72
C PHE A 126 5.67 9.07 -6.10
N ASP A 127 5.13 8.31 -7.05
CA ASP A 127 3.74 8.42 -7.49
C ASP A 127 3.14 7.03 -7.72
N ILE A 128 2.75 6.35 -6.65
CA ILE A 128 2.19 5.00 -6.68
C ILE A 128 0.96 4.94 -5.77
N GLN A 129 -0.14 4.34 -6.27
CA GLN A 129 -1.37 4.13 -5.52
C GLN A 129 -1.22 2.99 -4.52
N ASP A 130 -1.37 3.27 -3.23
CA ASP A 130 -1.51 2.29 -2.16
C ASP A 130 -2.98 1.91 -1.92
N VAL A 131 -3.23 0.85 -1.12
CA VAL A 131 -4.58 0.40 -0.76
C VAL A 131 -4.91 0.50 0.72
N GLY A 132 -4.00 1.02 1.55
CA GLY A 132 -4.22 1.25 2.98
C GLY A 132 -4.01 0.03 3.87
N ALA A 133 -3.51 -1.08 3.33
CA ALA A 133 -3.20 -2.30 4.08
C ALA A 133 -1.69 -2.47 4.26
N ARG A 134 -1.20 -2.65 5.50
CA ARG A 134 0.22 -2.74 5.84
C ARG A 134 1.02 -3.72 4.97
N PHE A 135 0.43 -4.85 4.63
CA PHE A 135 1.09 -5.90 3.85
C PHE A 135 1.03 -5.68 2.32
N TYR A 136 0.42 -4.58 1.87
CA TYR A 136 0.51 -4.16 0.48
C TYR A 136 1.85 -3.44 0.28
N THR A 137 2.77 -4.04 -0.49
CA THR A 137 4.21 -3.80 -0.39
C THR A 137 4.71 -2.46 -0.93
N TYR A 138 3.85 -1.63 -1.52
CA TYR A 138 4.28 -0.34 -2.07
C TYR A 138 4.75 0.65 -1.00
N ILE A 139 4.18 0.58 0.21
CA ILE A 139 4.67 1.39 1.33
C ILE A 139 6.05 0.93 1.82
N SER A 140 6.37 -0.38 1.69
CA SER A 140 7.71 -0.88 1.98
C SER A 140 8.72 -0.41 0.92
N THR A 141 8.31 -0.36 -0.35
CA THR A 141 9.12 0.22 -1.43
C THR A 141 9.39 1.71 -1.16
N MET A 142 8.36 2.49 -0.78
CA MET A 142 8.51 3.90 -0.40
C MET A 142 9.51 4.08 0.75
N TYR A 143 9.37 3.28 1.80
CA TYR A 143 10.29 3.31 2.94
C TYR A 143 11.76 3.10 2.54
N TYR A 144 12.05 2.11 1.70
CA TYR A 144 13.42 1.88 1.24
C TYR A 144 13.94 2.97 0.30
N LEU A 145 13.07 3.58 -0.50
CA LEU A 145 13.42 4.77 -1.29
C LEU A 145 13.76 5.94 -0.38
N MET A 146 12.96 6.20 0.65
CA MET A 146 13.21 7.27 1.63
C MET A 146 14.56 7.09 2.33
N GLN A 147 14.90 5.85 2.74
CA GLN A 147 16.21 5.55 3.31
C GLN A 147 17.35 5.83 2.32
N GLY A 148 17.24 5.32 1.08
CA GLY A 148 18.27 5.55 0.07
C GLY A 148 18.47 7.03 -0.24
N CYS A 149 17.39 7.78 -0.40
CA CYS A 149 17.44 9.22 -0.63
C CYS A 149 18.06 9.97 0.54
N ALA A 150 17.70 9.64 1.79
CA ALA A 150 18.28 10.25 2.98
C ALA A 150 19.80 10.01 3.09
N GLU A 151 20.27 8.81 2.74
CA GLU A 151 21.69 8.45 2.77
C GLU A 151 22.50 9.15 1.69
N GLN A 152 21.89 9.34 0.49
CA GLN A 152 22.58 9.94 -0.66
C GLN A 152 22.34 11.45 -0.82
N GLY A 153 21.52 12.06 0.05
CA GLY A 153 21.18 13.49 -0.03
C GLY A 153 20.32 13.84 -1.25
N VAL A 154 19.54 12.88 -1.75
CA VAL A 154 18.57 13.08 -2.83
C VAL A 154 17.26 13.60 -2.24
N SER A 155 16.70 14.68 -2.80
CA SER A 155 15.37 15.17 -2.43
C SER A 155 14.31 14.17 -2.85
N MET A 156 13.34 13.90 -1.98
CA MET A 156 12.22 12.98 -2.31
C MET A 156 10.89 13.71 -2.28
N TRP A 157 10.14 13.57 -3.37
CA TRP A 157 8.80 14.12 -3.49
C TRP A 157 7.77 13.00 -3.55
N VAL A 158 6.68 13.16 -2.79
CA VAL A 158 5.56 12.23 -2.80
C VAL A 158 4.34 12.93 -3.36
N LEU A 159 3.86 12.47 -4.52
CA LEU A 159 2.61 12.93 -5.10
C LEU A 159 1.48 12.12 -4.47
N ASP A 160 0.76 12.72 -3.54
CA ASP A 160 -0.16 11.99 -2.67
C ASP A 160 -1.40 11.48 -3.42
N ARG A 161 -1.93 10.35 -2.95
CA ARG A 161 -3.08 9.63 -3.51
C ARG A 161 -4.02 9.18 -2.40
N PRO A 162 -5.37 9.17 -2.62
CA PRO A 162 -6.34 8.76 -1.62
C PRO A 162 -6.14 7.32 -1.18
N ASN A 163 -6.45 7.04 0.09
CA ASN A 163 -6.47 5.68 0.63
C ASN A 163 -7.88 5.07 0.47
N PRO A 164 -8.07 4.01 -0.35
CA PRO A 164 -9.39 3.41 -0.57
C PRO A 164 -9.88 2.57 0.62
N CYS A 165 -8.98 2.11 1.50
CA CYS A 165 -9.30 1.41 2.75
C CYS A 165 -8.92 2.28 3.95
N ASP A 166 -9.48 3.49 4.01
CA ASP A 166 -9.15 4.50 5.00
C ASP A 166 -9.78 4.22 6.38
N TYR A 167 -9.33 3.12 7.00
CA TYR A 167 -9.66 2.70 8.36
C TYR A 167 -8.39 2.57 9.19
N VAL A 168 -8.51 2.69 10.53
CA VAL A 168 -7.42 2.38 11.47
C VAL A 168 -7.86 1.19 12.30
N ASP A 169 -7.35 -0.02 11.94
CA ASP A 169 -7.79 -1.25 12.59
C ASP A 169 -6.76 -2.39 12.47
N GLY A 170 -6.88 -3.36 13.38
CA GLY A 170 -6.03 -4.53 13.45
C GLY A 170 -4.80 -4.34 14.34
N PRO A 171 -4.03 -5.41 14.56
CA PRO A 171 -2.83 -5.36 15.41
C PRO A 171 -1.73 -4.50 14.77
N VAL A 172 -1.05 -3.72 15.60
CA VAL A 172 0.19 -3.03 15.25
C VAL A 172 1.31 -4.08 15.11
N LEU A 173 2.16 -3.93 14.12
CA LEU A 173 3.25 -4.85 13.83
C LEU A 173 4.21 -4.97 15.02
N GLU A 174 4.41 -6.20 15.50
CA GLU A 174 5.47 -6.55 16.45
C GLU A 174 6.85 -6.48 15.75
N ASP A 175 7.84 -5.90 16.39
CA ASP A 175 9.18 -5.67 15.83
C ASP A 175 9.86 -6.97 15.35
N SER A 176 9.63 -8.08 16.07
CA SER A 176 10.16 -9.41 15.74
C SER A 176 9.61 -9.99 14.43
N LEU A 177 8.51 -9.43 13.90
CA LEU A 177 7.84 -9.89 12.68
C LEU A 177 8.08 -8.97 11.49
N ARG A 178 9.04 -8.05 11.59
CA ARG A 178 9.41 -7.17 10.48
C ARG A 178 9.81 -7.97 9.25
N SER A 179 9.18 -7.64 8.13
CA SER A 179 9.43 -8.27 6.84
C SER A 179 9.03 -7.32 5.72
N PHE A 180 9.17 -7.71 4.46
CA PHE A 180 8.73 -6.86 3.35
C PHE A 180 7.20 -6.65 3.31
N VAL A 181 6.40 -7.58 3.85
CA VAL A 181 4.94 -7.43 4.01
C VAL A 181 4.54 -6.70 5.30
N GLY A 182 5.50 -6.18 6.05
CA GLY A 182 5.28 -5.42 7.28
C GLY A 182 6.60 -4.88 7.80
N ILE A 183 7.05 -3.73 7.29
CA ILE A 183 8.34 -3.15 7.67
C ILE A 183 8.22 -2.05 8.72
N LEU A 184 7.05 -1.41 8.79
CA LEU A 184 6.75 -0.28 9.64
C LEU A 184 5.84 -0.70 10.80
N PRO A 185 5.95 -0.07 11.99
CA PRO A 185 5.11 -0.36 13.15
C PRO A 185 3.69 0.21 12.97
N LEU A 186 2.98 -0.30 11.98
CA LEU A 186 1.63 0.09 11.59
C LEU A 186 0.62 -1.00 11.94
N PRO A 187 -0.66 -0.66 12.19
CA PRO A 187 -1.74 -1.65 12.22
C PRO A 187 -1.99 -2.23 10.82
N VAL A 188 -2.78 -3.29 10.72
CA VAL A 188 -3.15 -3.90 9.43
C VAL A 188 -3.75 -2.87 8.48
N LEU A 189 -4.68 -2.07 8.95
CA LEU A 189 -5.23 -0.91 8.26
C LEU A 189 -4.69 0.35 8.93
N HIS A 190 -3.86 1.10 8.23
CA HIS A 190 -3.10 2.21 8.84
C HIS A 190 -3.80 3.56 8.76
N GLY A 191 -4.83 3.72 7.91
CA GLY A 191 -5.64 4.93 7.82
C GLY A 191 -4.86 6.19 7.47
N LEU A 192 -3.81 6.09 6.68
CA LEU A 192 -2.99 7.21 6.19
C LEU A 192 -2.98 7.17 4.66
N THR A 193 -2.82 8.33 4.02
CA THR A 193 -2.37 8.40 2.63
C THR A 193 -0.88 8.10 2.54
N VAL A 194 -0.35 7.89 1.33
CA VAL A 194 1.10 7.69 1.17
C VAL A 194 1.90 8.94 1.53
N GLY A 195 1.35 10.14 1.31
CA GLY A 195 1.96 11.40 1.71
C GLY A 195 2.04 11.54 3.23
N GLU A 196 0.94 11.27 3.93
CA GLU A 196 0.90 11.28 5.40
C GLU A 196 1.85 10.24 6.00
N LEU A 197 1.89 9.04 5.40
CA LEU A 197 2.82 7.99 5.82
C LEU A 197 4.27 8.39 5.61
N ALA A 198 4.61 9.05 4.52
CA ALA A 198 5.95 9.58 4.29
C ALA A 198 6.33 10.63 5.34
N CYS A 199 5.41 11.53 5.70
CA CYS A 199 5.61 12.49 6.80
C CYS A 199 5.86 11.77 8.13
N MET A 200 5.10 10.71 8.43
CA MET A 200 5.28 9.92 9.66
C MET A 200 6.62 9.20 9.68
N ILE A 201 7.02 8.54 8.59
CA ILE A 201 8.31 7.85 8.48
C ILE A 201 9.47 8.80 8.77
N LYS A 202 9.45 10.00 8.17
CA LYS A 202 10.46 11.03 8.41
C LYS A 202 10.39 11.59 9.83
N GLY A 203 9.19 11.91 10.31
CA GLY A 203 8.98 12.54 11.61
C GLY A 203 9.35 11.66 12.80
N GLU A 204 9.15 10.36 12.68
CA GLU A 204 9.53 9.36 13.69
C GLU A 204 10.95 8.79 13.46
N ASP A 205 11.68 9.32 12.49
CA ASP A 205 13.04 8.88 12.10
C ASP A 205 13.12 7.37 11.79
N TRP A 206 12.07 6.80 11.29
CA TRP A 206 12.10 5.37 10.94
C TRP A 206 13.08 5.13 9.79
N GLY A 207 14.12 4.34 10.08
CA GLY A 207 15.15 4.03 9.09
C GLY A 207 16.14 5.16 8.82
N SER A 208 16.39 6.05 9.80
CA SER A 208 17.32 7.17 9.70
C SER A 208 16.93 8.17 8.60
N THR A 209 15.64 8.45 8.49
CA THR A 209 15.08 9.36 7.48
C THR A 209 14.86 10.80 7.96
N ALA A 210 15.19 11.14 9.21
CA ALA A 210 14.96 12.49 9.77
C ALA A 210 15.59 13.61 8.93
N ARG A 211 16.73 13.35 8.28
CA ARG A 211 17.44 14.32 7.44
C ARG A 211 17.00 14.35 5.98
N LEU A 212 16.05 13.48 5.58
CA LEU A 212 15.53 13.46 4.23
C LEU A 212 14.91 14.81 3.87
N ASP A 213 15.29 15.36 2.74
CA ASP A 213 14.56 16.47 2.13
C ASP A 213 13.31 15.90 1.47
N LEU A 214 12.17 16.04 2.17
CA LEU A 214 10.87 15.46 1.78
C LEU A 214 9.87 16.58 1.46
N THR A 215 9.32 16.52 0.26
CA THR A 215 8.19 17.34 -0.17
C THR A 215 6.98 16.44 -0.46
N VAL A 216 5.83 16.76 0.13
CA VAL A 216 4.56 16.09 -0.19
C VAL A 216 3.67 17.04 -0.98
N ILE A 217 3.24 16.63 -2.16
CA ILE A 217 2.24 17.35 -2.94
C ILE A 217 0.87 16.78 -2.55
N PRO A 218 0.07 17.51 -1.75
CA PRO A 218 -1.14 16.96 -1.15
C PRO A 218 -2.30 16.85 -2.15
N LEU A 219 -3.31 16.07 -1.74
CA LEU A 219 -4.61 15.99 -2.41
C LEU A 219 -5.40 17.29 -2.27
N LEU A 220 -6.29 17.56 -3.21
CA LEU A 220 -7.36 18.54 -3.04
C LEU A 220 -8.72 17.86 -3.10
N GLY A 221 -9.64 18.35 -2.27
CA GLY A 221 -11.03 17.89 -2.26
C GLY A 221 -11.25 16.49 -1.68
N TRP A 222 -10.32 15.97 -0.87
CA TRP A 222 -10.44 14.70 -0.17
C TRP A 222 -10.36 14.87 1.35
N ARG A 223 -11.07 14.02 2.08
CA ARG A 223 -11.11 13.97 3.56
C ARG A 223 -11.05 12.52 4.00
N HIS A 224 -10.51 12.27 5.19
CA HIS A 224 -10.58 10.95 5.81
C HIS A 224 -12.03 10.51 6.00
N GLY A 225 -12.33 9.25 5.65
CA GLY A 225 -13.67 8.70 5.63
C GLY A 225 -14.39 8.80 4.28
N ASP A 226 -13.91 9.62 3.36
CA ASP A 226 -14.47 9.66 2.03
C ASP A 226 -14.23 8.33 1.30
N ARG A 227 -15.26 7.84 0.61
CA ARG A 227 -15.12 6.68 -0.26
C ARG A 227 -14.44 7.09 -1.56
N TYR A 228 -13.42 6.36 -1.94
CA TYR A 228 -12.70 6.61 -3.18
C TYR A 228 -12.56 5.31 -3.99
N SER A 229 -13.10 5.32 -5.20
CA SER A 229 -12.93 4.24 -6.17
C SER A 229 -11.70 4.52 -7.02
N LEU A 230 -10.79 3.55 -7.08
CA LEU A 230 -9.56 3.71 -7.84
C LEU A 230 -9.85 3.70 -9.34
N PRO A 231 -9.37 4.69 -10.11
CA PRO A 231 -9.58 4.75 -11.56
C PRO A 231 -8.83 3.65 -12.31
N VAL A 232 -7.77 3.11 -11.69
CA VAL A 232 -6.93 2.03 -12.23
C VAL A 232 -6.70 0.99 -11.14
N LYS A 233 -6.79 -0.28 -11.50
CA LYS A 233 -6.50 -1.37 -10.57
C LYS A 233 -5.06 -1.26 -10.03
N PRO A 234 -4.86 -1.31 -8.71
CA PRO A 234 -3.54 -1.11 -8.10
C PRO A 234 -2.61 -2.31 -8.33
N SER A 235 -3.17 -3.49 -8.54
CA SER A 235 -2.44 -4.71 -8.93
C SER A 235 -3.35 -5.65 -9.73
N PRO A 236 -2.78 -6.65 -10.44
CA PRO A 236 -3.59 -7.62 -11.19
C PRO A 236 -4.66 -8.33 -10.36
N ASN A 237 -4.36 -8.64 -9.11
CA ASN A 237 -5.26 -9.37 -8.21
C ASN A 237 -6.21 -8.48 -7.37
N LEU A 238 -6.23 -7.16 -7.61
CA LEU A 238 -7.20 -6.24 -7.00
C LEU A 238 -7.96 -5.49 -8.11
N PRO A 239 -8.86 -6.19 -8.86
CA PRO A 239 -9.42 -5.68 -10.10
C PRO A 239 -10.48 -4.58 -9.92
N ASN A 240 -11.07 -4.45 -8.73
CA ASN A 240 -12.17 -3.52 -8.45
C ASN A 240 -12.28 -3.20 -6.94
N ASP A 241 -13.18 -2.28 -6.59
CA ASP A 241 -13.40 -1.82 -5.21
C ASP A 241 -13.78 -2.95 -4.25
N THR A 242 -14.58 -3.93 -4.70
CA THR A 242 -14.95 -5.09 -3.88
C THR A 242 -13.72 -5.87 -3.45
N ALA A 243 -12.84 -6.22 -4.40
CA ALA A 243 -11.60 -6.92 -4.12
C ALA A 243 -10.69 -6.10 -3.20
N ILE A 244 -10.53 -4.80 -3.47
CA ILE A 244 -9.68 -3.88 -2.68
C ILE A 244 -10.18 -3.83 -1.23
N ARG A 245 -11.47 -3.68 -1.01
CA ARG A 245 -12.05 -3.53 0.34
C ARG A 245 -12.13 -4.84 1.12
N PHE A 246 -12.20 -6.00 0.46
CA PHE A 246 -12.09 -7.31 1.12
C PHE A 246 -10.64 -7.75 1.35
N TYR A 247 -9.68 -7.24 0.57
CA TYR A 247 -8.28 -7.63 0.64
C TYR A 247 -7.68 -7.61 2.05
N PRO A 248 -7.86 -6.56 2.89
CA PRO A 248 -7.30 -6.53 4.24
C PRO A 248 -7.78 -7.68 5.13
N SER A 249 -9.01 -8.17 4.93
CA SER A 249 -9.59 -9.26 5.71
C SER A 249 -9.33 -10.64 5.12
N LEU A 250 -9.06 -10.75 3.82
CA LEU A 250 -8.90 -12.02 3.13
C LEU A 250 -7.44 -12.41 2.86
N CYS A 251 -6.50 -11.46 2.92
CA CYS A 251 -5.09 -11.72 2.62
C CYS A 251 -4.48 -12.80 3.55
N PHE A 252 -4.97 -12.94 4.76
CA PHE A 252 -4.50 -13.96 5.72
C PHE A 252 -4.68 -15.40 5.24
N PHE A 253 -5.64 -15.64 4.35
CA PHE A 253 -5.83 -16.95 3.74
C PHE A 253 -4.64 -17.41 2.89
N GLU A 254 -3.80 -16.50 2.42
CA GLU A 254 -2.58 -16.83 1.66
C GLU A 254 -1.57 -17.64 2.49
N ALA A 255 -1.68 -17.57 3.82
CA ALA A 255 -0.92 -18.41 4.75
C ALA A 255 -1.62 -19.73 5.11
N THR A 256 -2.71 -20.08 4.41
CA THR A 256 -3.50 -21.29 4.57
C THR A 256 -3.55 -22.09 3.27
N ARG A 257 -4.39 -23.11 3.21
CA ARG A 257 -4.68 -23.85 1.98
C ARG A 257 -5.96 -23.40 1.28
N VAL A 258 -6.65 -22.40 1.83
CA VAL A 258 -7.92 -21.88 1.29
C VAL A 258 -7.63 -20.88 0.17
N SER A 259 -8.28 -21.04 -0.96
CA SER A 259 -8.16 -20.12 -2.10
C SER A 259 -9.02 -18.86 -1.87
N VAL A 260 -8.45 -17.71 -2.16
CA VAL A 260 -9.13 -16.40 -2.22
C VAL A 260 -9.44 -15.98 -3.67
N GLY A 261 -9.54 -16.94 -4.58
CA GLY A 261 -9.88 -16.68 -5.97
C GLY A 261 -8.73 -16.23 -6.87
N ARG A 262 -7.47 -16.19 -6.39
CA ARG A 262 -6.32 -16.02 -7.29
C ARG A 262 -6.30 -17.13 -8.32
N GLY A 263 -5.87 -16.85 -9.54
CA GLY A 263 -6.00 -17.77 -10.68
C GLY A 263 -7.44 -17.85 -11.21
N SER A 264 -8.24 -16.83 -10.93
CA SER A 264 -9.55 -16.60 -11.54
C SER A 264 -9.74 -15.11 -11.82
N TYR A 265 -10.86 -14.72 -12.43
CA TYR A 265 -11.23 -13.31 -12.60
C TYR A 265 -11.93 -12.70 -11.36
N MET A 266 -11.92 -13.43 -10.23
CA MET A 266 -12.59 -13.03 -8.98
C MET A 266 -11.64 -13.05 -7.77
N PRO A 267 -10.36 -12.60 -7.88
CA PRO A 267 -9.43 -12.61 -6.74
C PRO A 267 -9.96 -11.69 -5.64
N PHE A 268 -9.86 -12.15 -4.38
CA PHE A 268 -10.38 -11.47 -3.18
C PHE A 268 -11.87 -11.13 -3.21
N GLN A 269 -12.62 -11.81 -4.07
CA GLN A 269 -14.08 -11.71 -4.18
C GLN A 269 -14.78 -13.05 -3.95
N VAL A 270 -14.02 -14.13 -3.83
CA VAL A 270 -14.48 -15.47 -3.48
C VAL A 270 -13.50 -16.11 -2.51
N VAL A 271 -14.00 -16.99 -1.65
CA VAL A 271 -13.19 -17.78 -0.71
C VAL A 271 -13.67 -19.23 -0.78
N GLY A 272 -12.75 -20.19 -0.94
CA GLY A 272 -13.17 -21.60 -1.04
C GLY A 272 -12.04 -22.62 -0.96
N TYR A 273 -12.44 -23.88 -0.80
CA TYR A 273 -11.57 -25.04 -0.67
C TYR A 273 -12.17 -26.24 -1.43
N PRO A 274 -11.39 -27.21 -1.90
CA PRO A 274 -11.90 -28.40 -2.61
C PRO A 274 -12.63 -29.42 -1.70
N ASP A 275 -13.65 -28.95 -1.01
CA ASP A 275 -14.51 -29.73 -0.12
C ASP A 275 -15.89 -29.05 -0.07
N SER A 276 -16.96 -29.80 -0.38
CA SER A 276 -18.33 -29.28 -0.47
C SER A 276 -18.87 -28.72 0.86
N THR A 277 -18.26 -29.06 1.98
CA THR A 277 -18.67 -28.54 3.29
C THR A 277 -18.35 -27.04 3.46
N TYR A 278 -17.46 -26.47 2.63
CA TYR A 278 -17.05 -25.07 2.76
C TYR A 278 -18.03 -24.07 2.17
N GLY A 279 -18.96 -24.50 1.31
CA GLY A 279 -19.98 -23.63 0.76
C GLY A 279 -20.61 -24.16 -0.52
N THR A 280 -21.48 -23.34 -1.12
CA THR A 280 -22.26 -23.74 -2.31
C THR A 280 -21.77 -23.07 -3.60
N PHE A 281 -21.00 -21.99 -3.49
CA PHE A 281 -20.44 -21.33 -4.66
C PHE A 281 -19.26 -22.12 -5.21
N LEU A 282 -19.24 -22.32 -6.53
CA LEU A 282 -18.23 -23.12 -7.22
C LEU A 282 -17.30 -22.24 -8.04
N PHE A 283 -15.99 -22.45 -7.88
CA PHE A 283 -14.99 -21.84 -8.76
C PHE A 283 -13.77 -22.75 -8.87
N LYS A 284 -12.98 -22.55 -9.92
CA LYS A 284 -11.79 -23.36 -10.18
C LYS A 284 -10.61 -22.45 -10.47
N PRO A 285 -9.62 -22.31 -9.54
CA PRO A 285 -8.38 -21.64 -9.82
C PRO A 285 -7.60 -22.34 -10.94
N VAL A 286 -7.03 -21.57 -11.85
CA VAL A 286 -6.15 -22.06 -12.92
C VAL A 286 -4.89 -21.20 -13.00
N SER A 287 -3.83 -21.72 -13.63
CA SER A 287 -2.68 -20.89 -13.97
C SER A 287 -3.13 -19.76 -14.89
N LEU A 288 -3.03 -18.53 -14.43
CA LEU A 288 -3.50 -17.35 -15.17
C LEU A 288 -2.35 -16.33 -15.27
N PRO A 289 -1.59 -16.36 -16.37
CA PRO A 289 -0.48 -15.41 -16.60
C PRO A 289 -0.95 -13.95 -16.49
N GLY A 290 -0.14 -13.10 -15.87
CA GLY A 290 -0.50 -11.71 -15.59
C GLY A 290 -1.35 -11.52 -14.33
N TYR A 291 -1.67 -12.61 -13.61
CA TYR A 291 -2.38 -12.62 -12.32
C TYR A 291 -1.67 -13.50 -11.29
N ASP A 292 -1.70 -14.82 -11.49
CA ASP A 292 -1.02 -15.81 -10.67
C ASP A 292 -0.82 -17.10 -11.49
N LYS A 293 0.44 -17.50 -11.71
CA LYS A 293 0.79 -18.72 -12.45
C LYS A 293 0.60 -19.98 -11.61
N ASN A 294 0.68 -19.88 -10.29
CA ASN A 294 0.65 -21.01 -9.36
C ASN A 294 -0.34 -20.78 -8.20
N PRO A 295 -1.63 -20.49 -8.49
CA PRO A 295 -2.59 -20.17 -7.44
C PRO A 295 -2.85 -21.36 -6.52
N LEU A 296 -3.21 -21.07 -5.29
CA LEU A 296 -3.68 -22.10 -4.35
C LEU A 296 -4.84 -22.88 -4.96
N GLN A 297 -4.83 -24.22 -4.80
CA GLN A 297 -5.83 -25.14 -5.35
C GLN A 297 -5.95 -25.14 -6.88
N CYS A 298 -4.86 -24.83 -7.60
CA CYS A 298 -4.81 -24.82 -9.06
C CYS A 298 -5.39 -26.12 -9.64
N GLY A 299 -6.32 -26.01 -10.59
CA GLY A 299 -6.97 -27.13 -11.28
C GLY A 299 -8.05 -27.87 -10.47
N LYS A 300 -8.28 -27.56 -9.18
CA LYS A 300 -9.29 -28.19 -8.35
C LYS A 300 -10.57 -27.37 -8.30
N LEU A 301 -11.72 -28.06 -8.29
CA LEU A 301 -13.00 -27.41 -8.05
C LEU A 301 -13.12 -27.06 -6.57
N CYS A 302 -13.23 -25.77 -6.27
CA CYS A 302 -13.42 -25.25 -4.92
C CYS A 302 -14.89 -24.96 -4.67
N TYR A 303 -15.31 -25.21 -3.45
CA TYR A 303 -16.60 -24.88 -2.87
C TYR A 303 -16.42 -23.78 -1.86
N GLY A 304 -17.27 -22.77 -1.85
CA GLY A 304 -17.05 -21.64 -0.95
C GLY A 304 -18.15 -20.60 -0.97
N ILE A 305 -17.73 -19.35 -0.81
CA ILE A 305 -18.60 -18.18 -0.68
C ILE A 305 -18.27 -17.20 -1.80
N ASP A 306 -19.32 -16.65 -2.41
CA ASP A 306 -19.24 -15.49 -3.32
C ASP A 306 -19.47 -14.21 -2.54
N LEU A 307 -18.52 -13.29 -2.65
CA LEU A 307 -18.52 -12.01 -1.93
C LEU A 307 -18.79 -10.82 -2.86
N ARG A 308 -18.99 -11.04 -4.16
CA ARG A 308 -19.14 -9.97 -5.14
C ARG A 308 -20.30 -9.02 -4.85
N ASP A 309 -21.40 -9.58 -4.34
CA ASP A 309 -22.60 -8.83 -3.96
C ASP A 309 -22.69 -8.60 -2.43
N SER A 310 -21.61 -8.93 -1.69
CA SER A 310 -21.56 -8.72 -0.25
C SER A 310 -21.05 -7.32 0.07
N VAL A 311 -21.53 -6.75 1.19
CA VAL A 311 -21.02 -5.48 1.70
C VAL A 311 -19.65 -5.73 2.34
N PRO A 312 -18.58 -5.10 1.84
CA PRO A 312 -17.26 -5.20 2.48
C PRO A 312 -17.27 -4.64 3.90
N PRO A 313 -16.43 -5.16 4.81
CA PRO A 313 -16.38 -4.70 6.19
C PRO A 313 -15.90 -3.24 6.28
N GLU A 314 -16.37 -2.53 7.30
CA GLU A 314 -15.85 -1.22 7.69
C GLU A 314 -14.70 -1.41 8.70
N GLY A 315 -13.50 -1.69 8.19
CA GLY A 315 -12.33 -2.07 8.98
C GLY A 315 -11.89 -3.50 8.72
N LEU A 316 -11.11 -4.06 9.64
CA LEU A 316 -10.64 -5.44 9.58
C LEU A 316 -11.72 -6.39 10.11
N SER A 317 -12.00 -7.47 9.39
CA SER A 317 -12.89 -8.54 9.86
C SER A 317 -12.20 -9.90 9.80
N LEU A 318 -12.27 -10.65 10.87
CA LEU A 318 -11.83 -12.03 10.96
C LEU A 318 -12.97 -13.04 10.67
N LYS A 319 -14.17 -12.55 10.38
CA LYS A 319 -15.38 -13.38 10.19
C LYS A 319 -15.15 -14.59 9.28
N TYR A 320 -14.65 -14.36 8.07
CA TYR A 320 -14.45 -15.44 7.11
C TYR A 320 -13.30 -16.35 7.50
N LEU A 321 -12.22 -15.80 8.03
CA LEU A 321 -11.06 -16.56 8.52
C LEU A 321 -11.49 -17.53 9.64
N LEU A 322 -12.22 -17.06 10.64
CA LEU A 322 -12.73 -17.88 11.74
C LEU A 322 -13.75 -18.91 11.23
N GLN A 323 -14.65 -18.52 10.33
CA GLN A 323 -15.63 -19.42 9.74
C GLN A 323 -14.95 -20.61 9.03
N PHE A 324 -13.94 -20.36 8.22
CA PHE A 324 -13.20 -21.40 7.49
C PHE A 324 -12.30 -22.21 8.42
N PHE A 325 -11.69 -21.57 9.42
CA PHE A 325 -10.92 -22.25 10.45
C PHE A 325 -11.77 -23.31 11.20
N HIS A 326 -12.92 -22.91 11.72
CA HIS A 326 -13.84 -23.83 12.42
C HIS A 326 -14.34 -24.95 11.52
N ARG A 327 -14.74 -24.61 10.27
CA ARG A 327 -15.19 -25.63 9.29
C ARG A 327 -14.10 -26.64 8.96
N SER A 328 -12.84 -26.25 8.98
CA SER A 328 -11.72 -27.14 8.65
C SER A 328 -11.58 -28.28 9.65
N GLY A 329 -11.90 -28.05 10.92
CA GLY A 329 -11.66 -28.99 12.02
C GLY A 329 -10.18 -29.33 12.24
N LYS A 330 -9.23 -28.60 11.61
CA LYS A 330 -7.81 -28.97 11.56
C LYS A 330 -6.97 -28.31 12.65
N GLY A 331 -7.55 -27.43 13.46
CA GLY A 331 -6.80 -26.71 14.47
C GLY A 331 -5.57 -26.02 13.87
N ALA A 332 -4.40 -26.22 14.46
CA ALA A 332 -3.15 -25.59 14.01
C ALA A 332 -2.76 -25.90 12.55
N GLU A 333 -3.13 -27.07 12.01
CA GLU A 333 -2.83 -27.47 10.64
C GLU A 333 -3.58 -26.67 9.56
N PHE A 334 -4.55 -25.86 9.96
CA PHE A 334 -5.23 -24.91 9.07
C PHE A 334 -4.25 -23.90 8.49
N PHE A 335 -3.27 -23.49 9.29
CA PHE A 335 -2.22 -22.55 8.90
C PHE A 335 -1.08 -23.30 8.21
N SER A 336 -1.10 -23.37 6.87
CA SER A 336 -0.07 -24.08 6.09
C SER A 336 1.29 -23.38 6.15
N SER A 337 1.32 -22.09 6.46
CA SER A 337 2.51 -21.27 6.65
C SER A 337 2.35 -20.38 7.89
N PRO A 338 2.54 -20.93 9.13
CA PRO A 338 2.31 -20.20 10.37
C PRO A 338 3.11 -18.89 10.48
N SER A 339 4.41 -18.93 10.13
CA SER A 339 5.26 -17.73 10.17
C SER A 339 4.80 -16.66 9.19
N PHE A 340 4.33 -17.04 8.00
CA PHE A 340 3.81 -16.07 7.04
C PHE A 340 2.47 -15.48 7.51
N PHE A 341 1.62 -16.28 8.15
CA PHE A 341 0.41 -15.78 8.81
C PHE A 341 0.74 -14.73 9.87
N ASP A 342 1.71 -15.04 10.74
CA ASP A 342 2.15 -14.15 11.81
C ASP A 342 2.72 -12.84 11.24
N ASN A 343 3.50 -12.90 10.13
CA ASN A 343 4.02 -11.73 9.44
C ASN A 343 2.90 -10.85 8.84
N LEU A 344 1.90 -11.46 8.19
CA LEU A 344 0.75 -10.73 7.63
C LEU A 344 -0.09 -10.10 8.75
N MET A 345 -0.35 -10.87 9.81
CA MET A 345 -1.12 -10.38 10.96
C MET A 345 -0.35 -9.34 11.79
N GLY A 346 0.99 -9.43 11.78
CA GLY A 346 1.88 -8.56 12.57
C GLY A 346 1.92 -8.92 14.05
N SER A 347 1.38 -10.07 14.42
CA SER A 347 1.39 -10.60 15.79
C SER A 347 1.35 -12.11 15.77
N SER A 348 2.25 -12.74 16.50
CA SER A 348 2.28 -14.19 16.68
C SER A 348 1.15 -14.70 17.60
N ARG A 349 0.66 -13.83 18.49
CA ARG A 349 -0.37 -14.15 19.47
C ARG A 349 -1.70 -14.51 18.80
N LEU A 350 -2.11 -13.78 17.74
CA LEU A 350 -3.44 -13.92 17.16
C LEU A 350 -3.71 -15.32 16.60
N ARG A 351 -2.72 -15.94 15.98
CA ARG A 351 -2.86 -17.31 15.48
C ARG A 351 -3.15 -18.29 16.62
N HIS A 352 -2.52 -18.15 17.78
CA HIS A 352 -2.80 -18.95 18.96
C HIS A 352 -4.20 -18.68 19.52
N GLU A 353 -4.61 -17.43 19.59
CA GLU A 353 -5.95 -17.04 20.02
C GLU A 353 -7.06 -17.66 19.14
N ILE A 354 -6.82 -17.74 17.81
CA ILE A 354 -7.73 -18.42 16.86
C ILE A 354 -7.75 -19.93 17.14
N ILE A 355 -6.58 -20.56 17.32
CA ILE A 355 -6.47 -22.01 17.64
C ILE A 355 -7.17 -22.35 18.94
N ASP A 356 -7.06 -21.48 19.95
CA ASP A 356 -7.71 -21.63 21.25
C ASP A 356 -9.23 -21.37 21.19
N GLY A 357 -9.78 -21.05 20.01
CA GLY A 357 -11.23 -20.90 19.79
C GLY A 357 -11.81 -19.59 20.31
N LYS A 358 -11.00 -18.54 20.50
CA LYS A 358 -11.51 -17.22 20.90
C LYS A 358 -12.42 -16.63 19.82
N SER A 359 -13.43 -15.89 20.27
CA SER A 359 -14.29 -15.13 19.37
C SER A 359 -13.54 -13.95 18.73
N GLU A 360 -14.04 -13.44 17.58
CA GLU A 360 -13.49 -12.22 16.97
C GLU A 360 -13.48 -11.04 17.95
N ALA A 361 -14.52 -10.91 18.77
CA ALA A 361 -14.62 -9.86 19.79
C ALA A 361 -13.49 -9.95 20.82
N ASP A 362 -13.20 -11.16 21.33
CA ASP A 362 -12.13 -11.38 22.32
C ASP A 362 -10.74 -11.13 21.70
N ILE A 363 -10.54 -11.60 20.46
CA ILE A 363 -9.30 -11.37 19.73
C ILE A 363 -9.08 -9.88 19.52
N ARG A 364 -10.11 -9.11 19.14
CA ARG A 364 -10.01 -7.66 18.92
C ARG A 364 -9.60 -6.87 20.16
N VAL A 365 -9.94 -7.33 21.36
CA VAL A 365 -9.49 -6.71 22.62
C VAL A 365 -7.97 -6.70 22.72
N SER A 366 -7.32 -7.74 22.19
CA SER A 366 -5.88 -7.96 22.36
C SER A 366 -4.99 -6.90 21.72
N TRP A 367 -5.47 -6.16 20.71
CA TRP A 367 -4.69 -5.11 20.04
C TRP A 367 -5.15 -3.67 20.33
N GLN A 368 -6.22 -3.47 21.12
CA GLN A 368 -6.80 -2.14 21.33
C GLN A 368 -5.85 -1.13 21.96
N LYS A 369 -4.98 -1.57 22.88
CA LYS A 369 -4.03 -0.69 23.58
C LYS A 369 -3.02 -0.11 22.57
N ASP A 370 -2.41 -0.96 21.74
CA ASP A 370 -1.39 -0.53 20.78
C ASP A 370 -2.03 0.27 19.64
N LEU A 371 -3.25 -0.10 19.24
CA LEU A 371 -4.02 0.64 18.27
C LEU A 371 -4.39 2.06 18.75
N ALA A 372 -4.72 2.22 20.04
CA ALA A 372 -4.97 3.54 20.63
C ALA A 372 -3.71 4.42 20.60
N ALA A 373 -2.56 3.86 20.99
CA ALA A 373 -1.28 4.57 20.91
C ALA A 373 -0.91 4.95 19.45
N TYR A 374 -1.16 4.07 18.50
CA TYR A 374 -0.96 4.37 17.09
C TYR A 374 -1.89 5.50 16.61
N LYS A 375 -3.16 5.54 17.01
CA LYS A 375 -4.09 6.62 16.65
C LYS A 375 -3.58 7.98 17.11
N GLU A 376 -3.07 8.06 18.34
CA GLU A 376 -2.46 9.31 18.86
C GLU A 376 -1.22 9.72 18.06
N LEU A 377 -0.38 8.75 17.69
CA LEU A 377 0.78 9.00 16.84
C LEU A 377 0.38 9.48 15.44
N ARG A 378 -0.57 8.79 14.81
CA ARG A 378 -1.12 9.11 13.49
C ARG A 378 -1.61 10.55 13.39
N ASN A 379 -2.29 11.04 14.44
CA ASN A 379 -2.90 12.37 14.47
C ASN A 379 -1.90 13.51 14.25
N LYS A 380 -0.61 13.31 14.52
CA LYS A 380 0.46 14.31 14.31
C LYS A 380 0.80 14.52 12.83
N TYR A 381 0.45 13.56 11.98
CA TYR A 381 0.89 13.50 10.59
C TYR A 381 -0.23 13.63 9.56
N LEU A 382 -1.47 13.85 10.03
CA LEU A 382 -2.61 14.05 9.14
C LEU A 382 -2.49 15.37 8.39
N LEU A 383 -2.63 15.28 7.07
CA LEU A 383 -2.66 16.41 6.15
C LEU A 383 -4.09 16.82 5.81
N TYR A 384 -5.06 15.92 6.06
CA TYR A 384 -6.45 16.08 5.67
C TYR A 384 -7.38 16.04 6.88
N PRO A 385 -8.56 16.70 6.81
CA PRO A 385 -9.56 16.62 7.88
C PRO A 385 -10.01 15.18 8.15
N ASP A 386 -10.16 14.82 9.43
CA ASP A 386 -10.72 13.54 9.88
C ASP A 386 -11.80 13.82 10.92
N ASP A 387 -13.07 13.77 10.50
CA ASP A 387 -14.22 14.04 11.37
C ASP A 387 -14.67 12.81 12.19
N ARG A 388 -13.97 11.68 12.07
CA ARG A 388 -14.25 10.41 12.78
C ARG A 388 -13.55 10.32 14.13
N ARG A 389 -12.94 11.40 14.59
CA ARG A 389 -12.23 11.49 15.88
C ARG A 389 -13.17 11.59 17.06
#